data_e39c0d3411b19998d4983c0843074205
#
_entry.id   e39c0d3411b19998d4983c0843074205
#
_cell.length_a   1.000
_cell.length_b   1.000
_cell.length_c   1.000
_cell.angle_alpha   90.00
_cell.angle_beta   90.00
_cell.angle_gamma   90.00
#
_symmetry.space_group_name_H-M   'P 1'
#
loop_
_entity.id
_entity.type
_entity.pdbx_description
1 polymer ?
#
loop_
_entity_poly.entity_id
_entity_poly.type
_entity_poly.pdbx_seq_one_letter_code
_entity_poly.pdbx_strand_id
1 'polypeptide(L)'
;MFGLPRPVWLLGWVSLATDAATEAIYPLLPFFLTRVLGATALSLGIVEGAAEAVNSVIKIGSGSLADRSPSKRGLVLLGYSVSSIALPFIAITTSWPQVFTVRVLDRVGKGVRGAPRDAMLAVWTTPTTRGKVYGFHRGMDHLGAVIGPAIASAFLYFYPDHYRTLFALTIIPGAIAVALILLVPEPAPAPTSVESAVSRPVGPESADAGLRRRSSVDRQPSKGGLPREFTAFMLVLSLFTLGNSTDAFLLLKLTDVAGSTRWIPMMWSALHVVKATVSVVGGSWSDRIGRRAVIAIGWLVYAAVYVGFALSDSLPALLTWFLVYGFYFGFAEGTEKALVADLAPAERRGFAFGIYNAVQGLGALAASVVFGLIWKSYSAAAAFGLGGALALAATALLCVFVRPARLQLRDGTP
;
A
#
# COMPACT_ATOMS: atom_id res chain seq x y z
N MET A 1 2.16 -12.79 -26.10
CA MET A 1 1.54 -12.28 -24.86
C MET A 1 2.24 -11.02 -24.42
N PHE A 2 1.60 -9.90 -24.39
CA PHE A 2 2.00 -8.54 -23.94
C PHE A 2 3.47 -8.07 -24.15
N GLY A 3 4.37 -8.84 -24.77
CA GLY A 3 5.78 -8.47 -25.00
C GLY A 3 6.59 -8.15 -23.72
N LEU A 4 6.18 -8.73 -22.56
CA LEU A 4 6.87 -8.55 -21.29
C LEU A 4 7.92 -9.63 -21.07
N PRO A 5 9.09 -9.31 -20.49
CA PRO A 5 10.13 -10.30 -20.16
C PRO A 5 9.64 -11.38 -19.20
N ARG A 6 10.16 -12.61 -19.35
CA ARG A 6 9.81 -13.74 -18.48
C ARG A 6 9.95 -13.45 -16.97
N PRO A 7 10.99 -12.75 -16.47
CA PRO A 7 11.11 -12.42 -15.05
C PRO A 7 9.96 -11.52 -14.54
N VAL A 8 9.44 -10.63 -15.37
CA VAL A 8 8.29 -9.76 -15.02
C VAL A 8 7.02 -10.59 -14.83
N TRP A 9 6.78 -11.58 -15.68
CA TRP A 9 5.68 -12.53 -15.55
C TRP A 9 5.80 -13.34 -14.26
N LEU A 10 6.99 -13.88 -13.96
CA LEU A 10 7.23 -14.63 -12.72
C LEU A 10 6.93 -13.78 -11.48
N LEU A 11 7.46 -12.54 -11.43
CA LEU A 11 7.17 -11.61 -10.32
C LEU A 11 5.69 -11.23 -10.23
N GLY A 12 4.99 -11.13 -11.35
CA GLY A 12 3.54 -10.94 -11.37
C GLY A 12 2.79 -12.11 -10.72
N TRP A 13 3.11 -13.35 -11.08
CA TRP A 13 2.51 -14.55 -10.50
C TRP A 13 2.85 -14.71 -9.01
N VAL A 14 4.09 -14.37 -8.60
CA VAL A 14 4.48 -14.32 -7.18
C VAL A 14 3.58 -13.37 -6.41
N SER A 15 3.36 -12.17 -6.95
CA SER A 15 2.51 -11.15 -6.32
C SER A 15 1.06 -11.62 -6.21
N LEU A 16 0.49 -12.16 -7.29
CA LEU A 16 -0.85 -12.73 -7.30
C LEU A 16 -1.02 -13.82 -6.23
N ALA A 17 -0.10 -14.80 -6.19
CA ALA A 17 -0.19 -15.91 -5.25
C ALA A 17 -0.10 -15.43 -3.79
N THR A 18 0.80 -14.48 -3.51
CA THR A 18 0.96 -13.92 -2.15
C THR A 18 -0.24 -13.09 -1.73
N ASP A 19 -0.74 -12.22 -2.61
CA ASP A 19 -1.88 -11.39 -2.28
C ASP A 19 -3.16 -12.25 -2.17
N ALA A 20 -3.31 -13.30 -2.99
CA ALA A 20 -4.39 -14.26 -2.80
C ALA A 20 -4.33 -14.94 -1.42
N ALA A 21 -3.14 -15.34 -0.92
CA ALA A 21 -2.98 -15.91 0.42
C ALA A 21 -3.35 -14.91 1.53
N THR A 22 -2.82 -13.70 1.45
CA THR A 22 -3.04 -12.67 2.47
C THR A 22 -4.49 -12.21 2.51
N GLU A 23 -5.07 -11.95 1.35
CA GLU A 23 -6.42 -11.41 1.20
C GLU A 23 -7.51 -12.45 1.42
N ALA A 24 -7.20 -13.75 1.32
CA ALA A 24 -8.11 -14.81 1.76
C ALA A 24 -8.37 -14.78 3.28
N ILE A 25 -7.37 -14.37 4.08
CA ILE A 25 -7.46 -14.30 5.54
C ILE A 25 -8.00 -12.94 6.01
N TYR A 26 -7.53 -11.86 5.40
CA TYR A 26 -7.71 -10.49 5.89
C TYR A 26 -9.18 -10.14 6.23
N PRO A 27 -10.17 -10.39 5.36
CA PRO A 27 -11.56 -10.03 5.64
C PRO A 27 -12.21 -10.86 6.76
N LEU A 28 -11.63 -12.01 7.11
CA LEU A 28 -12.11 -12.88 8.17
C LEU A 28 -11.44 -12.62 9.51
N LEU A 29 -10.31 -11.93 9.51
CA LEU A 29 -9.49 -11.71 10.69
C LEU A 29 -10.21 -10.94 11.81
N PRO A 30 -10.99 -9.88 11.53
CA PRO A 30 -11.77 -9.17 12.56
C PRO A 30 -12.74 -10.10 13.29
N PHE A 31 -13.46 -10.92 12.56
CA PHE A 31 -14.37 -11.92 13.12
C PHE A 31 -13.61 -12.98 13.92
N PHE A 32 -12.55 -13.53 13.37
CA PHE A 32 -11.74 -14.55 14.04
C PHE A 32 -11.17 -14.03 15.36
N LEU A 33 -10.62 -12.81 15.38
CA LEU A 33 -10.12 -12.18 16.60
C LEU A 33 -11.21 -11.97 17.64
N THR A 34 -12.35 -11.39 17.23
CA THR A 34 -13.38 -10.94 18.21
C THR A 34 -14.33 -12.06 18.60
N ARG A 35 -14.76 -12.93 17.68
CA ARG A 35 -15.78 -13.96 17.93
C ARG A 35 -15.19 -15.32 18.26
N VAL A 36 -14.05 -15.69 17.64
CA VAL A 36 -13.42 -17.00 17.89
C VAL A 36 -12.43 -16.94 19.05
N LEU A 37 -11.61 -15.86 19.11
CA LEU A 37 -10.57 -15.72 20.16
C LEU A 37 -11.02 -14.81 21.31
N GLY A 38 -12.23 -14.23 21.29
CA GLY A 38 -12.75 -13.38 22.35
C GLY A 38 -12.02 -12.05 22.55
N ALA A 39 -11.28 -11.59 21.54
CA ALA A 39 -10.57 -10.32 21.59
C ALA A 39 -11.53 -9.12 21.51
N THR A 40 -11.07 -7.96 21.96
CA THR A 40 -11.84 -6.71 21.89
C THR A 40 -11.56 -5.94 20.58
N ALA A 41 -12.40 -4.97 20.25
CA ALA A 41 -12.13 -4.02 19.17
C ALA A 41 -10.81 -3.27 19.35
N LEU A 42 -10.42 -2.99 20.61
CA LEU A 42 -9.09 -2.41 20.91
C LEU A 42 -7.95 -3.36 20.51
N SER A 43 -8.08 -4.66 20.83
CA SER A 43 -7.07 -5.66 20.43
C SER A 43 -6.96 -5.75 18.90
N LEU A 44 -8.07 -5.69 18.17
CA LEU A 44 -8.09 -5.62 16.71
C LEU A 44 -7.32 -4.39 16.20
N GLY A 45 -7.61 -3.20 16.77
CA GLY A 45 -6.91 -1.96 16.41
C GLY A 45 -5.41 -2.02 16.68
N ILE A 46 -4.98 -2.65 17.79
CA ILE A 46 -3.56 -2.85 18.12
C ILE A 46 -2.91 -3.80 17.10
N VAL A 47 -3.54 -4.94 16.80
CA VAL A 47 -3.00 -5.94 15.85
C VAL A 47 -2.79 -5.34 14.46
N GLU A 48 -3.82 -4.74 13.88
CA GLU A 48 -3.75 -4.22 12.53
C GLU A 48 -2.97 -2.91 12.44
N GLY A 49 -3.13 -2.01 13.40
CA GLY A 49 -2.39 -0.75 13.44
C GLY A 49 -0.89 -0.96 13.60
N ALA A 50 -0.47 -1.84 14.52
CA ALA A 50 0.95 -2.16 14.69
C ALA A 50 1.53 -2.88 13.47
N ALA A 51 0.77 -3.79 12.87
CA ALA A 51 1.18 -4.48 11.65
C ALA A 51 1.47 -3.47 10.52
N GLU A 52 0.61 -2.47 10.30
CA GLU A 52 0.82 -1.47 9.26
C GLU A 52 1.97 -0.50 9.60
N ALA A 53 2.12 -0.11 10.87
CA ALA A 53 3.24 0.70 11.32
C ALA A 53 4.58 0.00 11.09
N VAL A 54 4.69 -1.29 11.44
CA VAL A 54 5.91 -2.11 11.21
C VAL A 54 6.22 -2.20 9.71
N ASN A 55 5.23 -2.48 8.87
CA ASN A 55 5.39 -2.50 7.42
C ASN A 55 5.96 -1.18 6.90
N SER A 56 5.41 -0.05 7.36
CA SER A 56 5.82 1.30 6.93
C SER A 56 7.23 1.65 7.37
N VAL A 57 7.60 1.34 8.62
CA VAL A 57 8.95 1.58 9.16
C VAL A 57 10.00 0.74 8.41
N ILE A 58 9.71 -0.53 8.18
CA ILE A 58 10.66 -1.43 7.49
C ILE A 58 10.84 -1.03 6.03
N LYS A 59 9.80 -0.56 5.34
CA LYS A 59 9.91 -0.03 3.97
C LYS A 59 10.90 1.11 3.85
N ILE A 60 11.02 1.97 4.87
CA ILE A 60 11.99 3.08 4.86
C ILE A 60 13.44 2.54 4.80
N GLY A 61 13.73 1.49 5.58
CA GLY A 61 15.07 0.88 5.62
C GLY A 61 15.35 -0.10 4.48
N SER A 62 14.33 -0.77 3.95
CA SER A 62 14.51 -1.84 2.96
C SER A 62 15.05 -1.34 1.62
N GLY A 63 14.80 -0.07 1.26
CA GLY A 63 15.38 0.57 0.08
C GLY A 63 16.91 0.67 0.17
N SER A 64 17.44 1.21 1.27
CA SER A 64 18.88 1.30 1.48
C SER A 64 19.54 -0.06 1.65
N LEU A 65 18.83 -1.03 2.21
CA LEU A 65 19.30 -2.40 2.31
C LEU A 65 19.38 -3.06 0.92
N ALA A 66 18.41 -2.79 0.03
CA ALA A 66 18.42 -3.29 -1.35
C ALA A 66 19.59 -2.73 -2.17
N ASP A 67 19.94 -1.45 -1.95
CA ASP A 67 21.05 -0.80 -2.65
C ASP A 67 22.42 -1.37 -2.22
N ARG A 68 22.54 -1.79 -0.96
CA ARG A 68 23.78 -2.35 -0.39
C ARG A 68 23.90 -3.88 -0.53
N SER A 69 22.79 -4.55 -0.81
CA SER A 69 22.77 -6.02 -0.87
C SER A 69 23.35 -6.52 -2.19
N PRO A 70 24.24 -7.53 -2.15
CA PRO A 70 24.76 -8.19 -3.35
C PRO A 70 23.69 -8.98 -4.11
N SER A 71 22.63 -9.44 -3.41
CA SER A 71 21.51 -10.19 -4.00
C SER A 71 20.17 -9.56 -3.64
N LYS A 72 19.54 -8.92 -4.62
CA LYS A 72 18.17 -8.40 -4.49
C LYS A 72 17.16 -9.54 -4.42
N ARG A 73 17.38 -10.61 -5.21
CA ARG A 73 16.54 -11.82 -5.17
C ARG A 73 16.57 -12.49 -3.81
N GLY A 74 17.73 -12.56 -3.14
CA GLY A 74 17.86 -13.12 -1.80
C GLY A 74 16.99 -12.40 -0.77
N LEU A 75 16.97 -11.05 -0.79
CA LEU A 75 16.10 -10.25 0.08
C LEU A 75 14.61 -10.46 -0.24
N VAL A 76 14.27 -10.53 -1.52
CA VAL A 76 12.90 -10.79 -1.97
C VAL A 76 12.46 -12.18 -1.53
N LEU A 77 13.30 -13.20 -1.72
CA LEU A 77 13.04 -14.58 -1.28
C LEU A 77 12.84 -14.65 0.25
N LEU A 78 13.73 -14.01 1.04
CA LEU A 78 13.60 -13.95 2.49
C LEU A 78 12.25 -13.34 2.89
N GLY A 79 11.89 -12.18 2.33
CA GLY A 79 10.65 -11.49 2.67
C GLY A 79 9.40 -12.31 2.33
N TYR A 80 9.36 -12.96 1.16
CA TYR A 80 8.25 -13.85 0.80
C TYR A 80 8.21 -15.10 1.66
N SER A 81 9.35 -15.72 1.97
CA SER A 81 9.43 -16.90 2.85
C SER A 81 8.91 -16.60 4.24
N VAL A 82 9.34 -15.49 4.84
CA VAL A 82 8.85 -15.07 6.17
C VAL A 82 7.33 -14.90 6.17
N SER A 83 6.76 -14.17 5.21
CA SER A 83 5.30 -14.00 5.11
C SER A 83 4.57 -15.31 4.88
N SER A 84 5.06 -16.14 3.93
CA SER A 84 4.41 -17.41 3.54
C SER A 84 4.44 -18.46 4.64
N ILE A 85 5.49 -18.45 5.48
CA ILE A 85 5.58 -19.33 6.65
C ILE A 85 4.73 -18.78 7.79
N ALA A 86 4.80 -17.46 8.08
CA ALA A 86 4.11 -16.88 9.21
C ALA A 86 2.58 -17.00 9.10
N LEU A 87 2.01 -16.67 7.94
CA LEU A 87 0.58 -16.51 7.75
C LEU A 87 -0.25 -17.75 8.13
N PRO A 88 0.12 -18.99 7.73
CA PRO A 88 -0.61 -20.21 8.11
C PRO A 88 -0.65 -20.46 9.61
N PHE A 89 0.30 -19.93 10.39
CA PHE A 89 0.31 -20.10 11.85
C PHE A 89 -0.88 -19.44 12.55
N ILE A 90 -1.61 -18.52 11.90
CA ILE A 90 -2.87 -18.02 12.44
C ILE A 90 -3.86 -19.17 12.72
N ALA A 91 -3.78 -20.27 11.95
CA ALA A 91 -4.64 -21.44 12.11
C ALA A 91 -4.55 -22.09 13.50
N ILE A 92 -3.39 -22.04 14.14
CA ILE A 92 -3.16 -22.69 15.45
C ILE A 92 -3.20 -21.70 16.61
N THR A 93 -3.43 -20.41 16.38
CA THR A 93 -3.49 -19.42 17.46
C THR A 93 -4.71 -19.65 18.35
N THR A 94 -4.51 -19.44 19.66
CA THR A 94 -5.54 -19.58 20.69
C THR A 94 -5.83 -18.24 21.41
N SER A 95 -5.01 -17.22 21.12
CA SER A 95 -5.15 -15.89 21.73
C SER A 95 -4.73 -14.78 20.74
N TRP A 96 -5.27 -13.58 20.95
CA TRP A 96 -4.95 -12.43 20.08
C TRP A 96 -3.47 -11.99 20.10
N PRO A 97 -2.67 -12.15 21.21
CA PRO A 97 -1.23 -11.82 21.16
C PRO A 97 -0.44 -12.74 20.21
N GLN A 98 -0.86 -14.00 20.07
CA GLN A 98 -0.25 -14.91 19.08
C GLN A 98 -0.56 -14.43 17.65
N VAL A 99 -1.79 -14.03 17.37
CA VAL A 99 -2.16 -13.43 16.08
C VAL A 99 -1.36 -12.16 15.83
N PHE A 100 -1.21 -11.29 16.85
CA PHE A 100 -0.37 -10.10 16.78
C PHE A 100 1.05 -10.44 16.31
N THR A 101 1.69 -11.42 16.94
CA THR A 101 3.05 -11.86 16.58
C THR A 101 3.12 -12.33 15.13
N VAL A 102 2.17 -13.17 14.70
CA VAL A 102 2.12 -13.67 13.33
C VAL A 102 1.91 -12.51 12.32
N ARG A 103 1.02 -11.58 12.62
CA ARG A 103 0.76 -10.41 11.76
C ARG A 103 1.97 -9.49 11.65
N VAL A 104 2.67 -9.25 12.75
CA VAL A 104 3.92 -8.47 12.75
C VAL A 104 4.98 -9.15 11.89
N LEU A 105 5.18 -10.47 12.05
CA LEU A 105 6.13 -11.23 11.23
C LEU A 105 5.79 -11.18 9.73
N ASP A 106 4.51 -11.36 9.37
CA ASP A 106 4.05 -11.20 7.99
C ASP A 106 4.39 -9.80 7.44
N ARG A 107 4.14 -8.74 8.23
CA ARG A 107 4.43 -7.36 7.82
C ARG A 107 5.93 -7.05 7.73
N VAL A 108 6.75 -7.67 8.58
CA VAL A 108 8.21 -7.63 8.43
C VAL A 108 8.62 -8.21 7.08
N GLY A 109 8.14 -9.40 6.73
CA GLY A 109 8.39 -10.01 5.42
C GLY A 109 7.94 -9.12 4.27
N LYS A 110 6.76 -8.52 4.36
CA LYS A 110 6.21 -7.59 3.35
C LYS A 110 7.07 -6.32 3.21
N GLY A 111 7.51 -5.74 4.32
CA GLY A 111 8.37 -4.56 4.34
C GLY A 111 9.74 -4.81 3.72
N VAL A 112 10.37 -5.96 4.05
CA VAL A 112 11.71 -6.33 3.55
C VAL A 112 11.69 -6.55 2.03
N ARG A 113 10.67 -7.21 1.46
CA ARG A 113 10.63 -7.58 0.04
C ARG A 113 10.24 -6.42 -0.90
N GLY A 114 9.55 -5.39 -0.41
CA GLY A 114 8.91 -4.38 -1.25
C GLY A 114 9.88 -3.64 -2.16
N ALA A 115 10.83 -2.91 -1.57
CA ALA A 115 11.79 -2.12 -2.33
C ALA A 115 12.77 -2.96 -3.18
N PRO A 116 13.34 -4.10 -2.69
CA PRO A 116 14.15 -4.98 -3.54
C PRO A 116 13.40 -5.53 -4.74
N ARG A 117 12.13 -5.92 -4.59
CA ARG A 117 11.28 -6.39 -5.69
C ARG A 117 11.08 -5.31 -6.75
N ASP A 118 10.75 -4.10 -6.32
CA ASP A 118 10.51 -2.98 -7.24
C ASP A 118 11.81 -2.59 -7.97
N ALA A 119 12.97 -2.68 -7.29
CA ALA A 119 14.27 -2.49 -7.90
C ALA A 119 14.61 -3.60 -8.93
N MET A 120 14.23 -4.85 -8.67
CA MET A 120 14.37 -5.94 -9.66
C MET A 120 13.49 -5.67 -10.89
N LEU A 121 12.23 -5.28 -10.72
CA LEU A 121 11.35 -4.93 -11.84
C LEU A 121 11.96 -3.81 -12.70
N ALA A 122 12.57 -2.80 -12.07
CA ALA A 122 13.20 -1.68 -12.77
C ALA A 122 14.28 -2.12 -13.76
N VAL A 123 15.04 -3.18 -13.46
CA VAL A 123 16.12 -3.69 -14.33
C VAL A 123 15.58 -4.22 -15.66
N TRP A 124 14.39 -4.79 -15.66
CA TRP A 124 13.75 -5.33 -16.89
C TRP A 124 12.80 -4.34 -17.56
N THR A 125 12.97 -3.04 -17.28
CA THR A 125 12.20 -1.96 -17.92
C THR A 125 13.08 -1.05 -18.76
N THR A 126 12.51 -0.52 -19.84
CA THR A 126 13.03 0.65 -20.54
C THR A 126 12.18 1.87 -20.18
N PRO A 127 12.63 3.11 -20.45
CA PRO A 127 11.83 4.30 -20.23
C PRO A 127 10.42 4.21 -20.86
N THR A 128 10.31 3.56 -22.02
CA THR A 128 9.06 3.39 -22.78
C THR A 128 8.17 2.25 -22.28
N THR A 129 8.72 1.25 -21.58
CA THR A 129 7.97 0.07 -21.09
C THR A 129 7.72 0.09 -19.58
N ARG A 130 8.29 1.05 -18.86
CA ARG A 130 8.22 1.12 -17.40
C ARG A 130 6.78 1.13 -16.89
N GLY A 131 5.92 1.99 -17.43
CA GLY A 131 4.51 2.04 -17.05
C GLY A 131 3.79 0.72 -17.28
N LYS A 132 4.07 0.03 -18.40
CA LYS A 132 3.48 -1.26 -18.74
C LYS A 132 3.89 -2.36 -17.75
N VAL A 133 5.17 -2.42 -17.36
CA VAL A 133 5.70 -3.43 -16.42
C VAL A 133 5.12 -3.25 -15.02
N TYR A 134 5.17 -2.02 -14.49
CA TYR A 134 4.60 -1.75 -13.15
C TYR A 134 3.07 -1.86 -13.14
N GLY A 135 2.41 -1.42 -14.22
CA GLY A 135 0.95 -1.58 -14.38
C GLY A 135 0.53 -3.04 -14.41
N PHE A 136 1.25 -3.89 -15.15
CA PHE A 136 1.02 -5.33 -15.15
C PHE A 136 1.20 -5.93 -13.75
N HIS A 137 2.31 -5.61 -13.07
CA HIS A 137 2.58 -6.11 -11.72
C HIS A 137 1.47 -5.69 -10.74
N ARG A 138 1.03 -4.42 -10.79
CA ARG A 138 -0.07 -3.92 -9.95
C ARG A 138 -1.40 -4.59 -10.29
N GLY A 139 -1.64 -4.88 -11.56
CA GLY A 139 -2.81 -5.66 -12.00
C GLY A 139 -2.82 -7.07 -11.41
N MET A 140 -1.66 -7.73 -11.32
CA MET A 140 -1.54 -9.05 -10.68
C MET A 140 -1.76 -8.98 -9.16
N ASP A 141 -1.28 -7.92 -8.47
CA ASP A 141 -1.59 -7.66 -7.06
C ASP A 141 -3.12 -7.58 -6.84
N HIS A 142 -3.80 -6.73 -7.61
CA HIS A 142 -5.26 -6.59 -7.50
C HIS A 142 -6.02 -7.86 -7.87
N LEU A 143 -5.55 -8.61 -8.86
CA LEU A 143 -6.16 -9.88 -9.24
C LEU A 143 -6.06 -10.91 -8.10
N GLY A 144 -4.91 -10.98 -7.41
CA GLY A 144 -4.73 -11.79 -6.20
C GLY A 144 -5.70 -11.38 -5.09
N ALA A 145 -5.86 -10.06 -4.87
CA ALA A 145 -6.76 -9.50 -3.87
C ALA A 145 -8.27 -9.71 -4.19
N VAL A 146 -8.61 -10.02 -5.44
CA VAL A 146 -9.98 -10.44 -5.83
C VAL A 146 -10.13 -11.96 -5.70
N ILE A 147 -9.19 -12.74 -6.21
CA ILE A 147 -9.28 -14.21 -6.28
C ILE A 147 -9.19 -14.83 -4.89
N GLY A 148 -8.27 -14.35 -4.02
CA GLY A 148 -8.07 -14.92 -2.69
C GLY A 148 -9.34 -14.95 -1.85
N PRO A 149 -10.00 -13.81 -1.61
CA PRO A 149 -11.23 -13.77 -0.85
C PRO A 149 -12.39 -14.49 -1.54
N ALA A 150 -12.45 -14.51 -2.89
CA ALA A 150 -13.45 -15.28 -3.61
C ALA A 150 -13.32 -16.80 -3.34
N ILE A 151 -12.09 -17.32 -3.34
CA ILE A 151 -11.79 -18.70 -2.96
C ILE A 151 -12.15 -18.94 -1.49
N ALA A 152 -11.82 -18.00 -0.58
CA ALA A 152 -12.17 -18.11 0.82
C ALA A 152 -13.70 -18.16 1.03
N SER A 153 -14.48 -17.35 0.30
CA SER A 153 -15.94 -17.38 0.35
C SER A 153 -16.50 -18.69 -0.16
N ALA A 154 -15.99 -19.20 -1.30
CA ALA A 154 -16.36 -20.50 -1.84
C ALA A 154 -16.04 -21.65 -0.85
N PHE A 155 -14.84 -21.61 -0.24
CA PHE A 155 -14.45 -22.60 0.77
C PHE A 155 -15.43 -22.60 1.97
N LEU A 156 -15.73 -21.42 2.53
CA LEU A 156 -16.64 -21.29 3.68
C LEU A 156 -18.12 -21.58 3.31
N TYR A 157 -18.46 -21.52 2.03
CA TYR A 157 -19.78 -21.97 1.58
C TYR A 157 -19.95 -23.48 1.74
N PHE A 158 -18.93 -24.27 1.38
CA PHE A 158 -18.96 -25.73 1.49
C PHE A 158 -18.56 -26.23 2.89
N TYR A 159 -17.70 -25.49 3.60
CA TYR A 159 -17.16 -25.83 4.91
C TYR A 159 -17.37 -24.68 5.90
N PRO A 160 -18.61 -24.45 6.36
CA PRO A 160 -18.90 -23.38 7.34
C PRO A 160 -18.04 -23.53 8.60
N ASP A 161 -17.61 -22.40 9.18
CA ASP A 161 -16.84 -22.32 10.42
C ASP A 161 -15.43 -22.96 10.42
N HIS A 162 -14.97 -23.50 9.28
CA HIS A 162 -13.63 -24.07 9.15
C HIS A 162 -12.54 -23.02 8.89
N TYR A 163 -12.57 -21.89 9.61
CA TYR A 163 -11.61 -20.78 9.45
C TYR A 163 -10.15 -21.23 9.60
N ARG A 164 -9.86 -22.08 10.61
CA ARG A 164 -8.51 -22.56 10.87
C ARG A 164 -7.96 -23.38 9.71
N THR A 165 -8.77 -24.24 9.12
CA THR A 165 -8.40 -24.99 7.92
C THR A 165 -8.11 -24.07 6.74
N LEU A 166 -8.98 -23.07 6.51
CA LEU A 166 -8.77 -22.06 5.47
C LEU A 166 -7.44 -21.32 5.67
N PHE A 167 -7.14 -20.90 6.91
CA PHE A 167 -5.90 -20.20 7.23
C PHE A 167 -4.67 -21.10 7.04
N ALA A 168 -4.73 -22.36 7.41
CA ALA A 168 -3.66 -23.34 7.16
C ALA A 168 -3.42 -23.55 5.65
N LEU A 169 -4.48 -23.59 4.84
CA LEU A 169 -4.38 -23.77 3.39
C LEU A 169 -3.66 -22.62 2.66
N THR A 170 -3.47 -21.47 3.28
CA THR A 170 -2.67 -20.37 2.70
C THR A 170 -1.19 -20.73 2.53
N ILE A 171 -0.73 -21.82 3.14
CA ILE A 171 0.61 -22.37 2.88
C ILE A 171 0.78 -22.73 1.40
N ILE A 172 -0.29 -23.14 0.70
CA ILE A 172 -0.24 -23.56 -0.71
C ILE A 172 0.14 -22.40 -1.62
N PRO A 173 -0.63 -21.29 -1.70
CA PRO A 173 -0.22 -20.14 -2.51
C PRO A 173 1.06 -19.49 -2.00
N GLY A 174 1.36 -19.54 -0.70
CA GLY A 174 2.64 -19.10 -0.14
C GLY A 174 3.83 -19.91 -0.68
N ALA A 175 3.73 -21.23 -0.68
CA ALA A 175 4.75 -22.12 -1.25
C ALA A 175 4.94 -21.91 -2.76
N ILE A 176 3.83 -21.72 -3.50
CA ILE A 176 3.89 -21.38 -4.93
C ILE A 176 4.65 -20.07 -5.14
N ALA A 177 4.39 -19.02 -4.34
CA ALA A 177 5.09 -17.76 -4.45
C ALA A 177 6.61 -17.92 -4.21
N VAL A 178 7.00 -18.66 -3.17
CA VAL A 178 8.42 -18.95 -2.86
C VAL A 178 9.07 -19.75 -3.97
N ALA A 179 8.41 -20.79 -4.49
CA ALA A 179 8.92 -21.59 -5.60
C ALA A 179 9.11 -20.76 -6.88
N LEU A 180 8.19 -19.86 -7.19
CA LEU A 180 8.29 -18.98 -8.35
C LEU A 180 9.45 -17.98 -8.23
N ILE A 181 9.72 -17.45 -7.02
CA ILE A 181 10.89 -16.55 -6.80
C ILE A 181 12.20 -17.28 -7.07
N LEU A 182 12.32 -18.56 -6.77
CA LEU A 182 13.53 -19.33 -7.05
C LEU A 182 13.80 -19.45 -8.57
N LEU A 183 12.76 -19.29 -9.40
CA LEU A 183 12.88 -19.29 -10.86
C LEU A 183 13.19 -17.90 -11.45
N VAL A 184 13.12 -16.83 -10.63
CA VAL A 184 13.45 -15.47 -11.08
C VAL A 184 14.98 -15.33 -11.14
N PRO A 185 15.57 -14.91 -12.26
CA PRO A 185 17.02 -14.68 -12.33
C PRO A 185 17.43 -13.50 -11.44
N GLU A 186 18.65 -13.56 -10.89
CA GLU A 186 19.25 -12.40 -10.23
C GLU A 186 19.51 -11.32 -11.29
N PRO A 187 19.10 -10.07 -11.07
CA PRO A 187 19.44 -8.98 -11.98
C PRO A 187 20.96 -8.81 -12.06
N ALA A 188 21.49 -8.70 -13.28
CA ALA A 188 22.90 -8.37 -13.45
C ALA A 188 23.23 -7.04 -12.75
N PRO A 189 24.38 -6.91 -12.08
CA PRO A 189 24.82 -5.64 -11.52
C PRO A 189 24.80 -4.56 -12.60
N ALA A 190 24.29 -3.38 -12.27
CA ALA A 190 24.39 -2.25 -13.19
C ALA A 190 25.89 -2.03 -13.50
N PRO A 191 26.28 -1.88 -14.79
CA PRO A 191 27.67 -1.60 -15.13
C PRO A 191 28.12 -0.37 -14.34
N THR A 192 29.16 -0.53 -13.55
CA THR A 192 29.78 0.57 -12.82
C THR A 192 30.22 1.59 -13.86
N SER A 193 29.92 2.86 -13.62
CA SER A 193 30.21 3.99 -14.53
C SER A 193 31.69 4.12 -14.95
N VAL A 194 32.57 3.31 -14.40
CA VAL A 194 33.99 3.19 -14.76
C VAL A 194 34.18 2.32 -16.00
N GLU A 195 33.39 1.25 -16.21
CA GLU A 195 33.56 0.36 -17.38
C GLU A 195 33.00 0.97 -18.67
N SER A 196 32.00 1.85 -18.59
CA SER A 196 31.50 2.55 -19.79
C SER A 196 32.41 3.69 -20.29
N ALA A 197 33.36 4.12 -19.45
CA ALA A 197 34.35 5.15 -19.83
C ALA A 197 35.58 4.56 -20.53
N VAL A 198 35.87 3.26 -20.34
CA VAL A 198 37.08 2.60 -20.91
C VAL A 198 36.83 2.06 -22.31
N SER A 199 35.58 1.86 -22.73
CA SER A 199 35.26 1.24 -24.03
C SER A 199 34.96 2.22 -25.16
N ARG A 200 35.24 3.53 -25.01
CA ARG A 200 35.26 4.48 -26.14
C ARG A 200 36.67 4.73 -26.58
N PRO A 201 37.06 4.38 -27.84
CA PRO A 201 38.34 4.77 -28.39
C PRO A 201 38.37 6.31 -28.42
N VAL A 202 39.34 6.90 -27.72
CA VAL A 202 39.60 8.33 -27.74
C VAL A 202 40.31 8.62 -29.07
N GLY A 203 39.58 9.20 -30.04
CA GLY A 203 40.21 9.82 -31.23
C GLY A 203 40.98 11.06 -30.81
N PRO A 204 42.08 11.44 -31.53
CA PRO A 204 43.01 12.48 -31.11
C PRO A 204 42.55 13.94 -31.31
N GLU A 205 41.26 14.21 -31.51
CA GLU A 205 40.77 15.57 -31.74
C GLU A 205 39.71 15.94 -30.68
N SER A 206 40.16 16.53 -29.61
CA SER A 206 39.40 17.51 -28.77
C SER A 206 39.93 17.68 -27.33
N ALA A 207 41.26 17.89 -27.20
CA ALA A 207 41.84 18.14 -25.85
C ALA A 207 41.47 19.50 -25.26
N ASP A 208 40.97 20.44 -26.06
CA ASP A 208 40.77 21.85 -25.60
C ASP A 208 39.30 22.19 -25.20
N ALA A 209 38.31 21.35 -25.58
CA ALA A 209 36.89 21.56 -25.20
C ALA A 209 36.50 20.90 -23.88
N GLY A 210 37.36 20.00 -23.35
CA GLY A 210 37.06 19.20 -22.12
C GLY A 210 37.24 19.96 -20.80
N LEU A 211 38.07 21.00 -20.78
CA LEU A 211 38.41 21.71 -19.53
C LEU A 211 37.38 22.77 -19.10
N ARG A 212 36.56 23.26 -20.02
CA ARG A 212 35.51 24.24 -19.69
C ARG A 212 34.15 23.64 -19.28
N ARG A 213 33.92 22.34 -19.45
CA ARG A 213 32.66 21.66 -19.07
C ARG A 213 32.69 20.94 -17.72
N ARG A 214 33.84 20.86 -17.05
CA ARG A 214 33.98 20.17 -15.75
C ARG A 214 33.69 21.07 -14.52
N SER A 215 33.42 22.37 -14.71
CA SER A 215 33.22 23.29 -13.59
C SER A 215 31.75 23.56 -13.20
N SER A 216 30.77 22.80 -13.72
CA SER A 216 29.36 23.09 -13.45
C SER A 216 28.54 21.92 -12.89
N VAL A 217 29.16 20.85 -12.36
CA VAL A 217 28.45 19.72 -11.74
C VAL A 217 28.91 19.45 -10.30
N ASP A 218 29.43 20.47 -9.62
CA ASP A 218 29.44 20.49 -8.15
C ASP A 218 28.15 21.17 -7.65
N ARG A 219 27.00 20.54 -7.90
CA ARG A 219 25.80 20.87 -7.14
C ARG A 219 25.97 20.24 -5.76
N GLN A 220 26.54 21.03 -4.83
CA GLN A 220 26.41 20.78 -3.41
C GLN A 220 24.93 20.45 -3.11
N PRO A 221 24.62 19.40 -2.33
CA PRO A 221 23.25 19.15 -1.92
C PRO A 221 22.75 20.42 -1.22
N SER A 222 21.75 21.05 -1.79
CA SER A 222 21.18 22.27 -1.21
C SER A 222 20.77 21.96 0.23
N LYS A 223 21.34 22.68 1.20
CA LYS A 223 20.99 22.61 2.64
C LYS A 223 19.57 23.14 2.92
N GLY A 224 18.74 23.39 1.91
CA GLY A 224 17.37 23.83 2.04
C GLY A 224 16.48 22.73 2.59
N GLY A 225 15.60 23.03 3.55
CA GLY A 225 14.57 22.14 4.08
C GLY A 225 13.56 21.74 2.99
N LEU A 226 12.61 20.87 3.34
CA LEU A 226 11.47 20.60 2.48
C LEU A 226 10.59 21.86 2.34
N PRO A 227 9.93 22.07 1.20
CA PRO A 227 9.08 23.24 0.98
C PRO A 227 7.96 23.35 2.02
N ARG A 228 7.52 24.60 2.30
CA ARG A 228 6.42 24.84 3.24
C ARG A 228 5.12 24.15 2.83
N GLU A 229 4.85 24.08 1.54
CA GLU A 229 3.70 23.39 0.97
C GLU A 229 3.72 21.89 1.27
N PHE A 230 4.90 21.26 1.20
CA PHE A 230 5.07 19.86 1.59
C PHE A 230 4.78 19.66 3.08
N THR A 231 5.34 20.53 3.94
CA THR A 231 5.12 20.46 5.39
C THR A 231 3.64 20.66 5.73
N ALA A 232 2.98 21.64 5.10
CA ALA A 232 1.56 21.89 5.27
C ALA A 232 0.72 20.66 4.86
N PHE A 233 1.05 20.04 3.72
CA PHE A 233 0.37 18.82 3.28
C PHE A 233 0.59 17.67 4.26
N MET A 234 1.81 17.46 4.77
CA MET A 234 2.09 16.40 5.75
C MET A 234 1.34 16.61 7.07
N LEU A 235 1.20 17.84 7.56
CA LEU A 235 0.43 18.14 8.77
C LEU A 235 -1.08 17.85 8.57
N VAL A 236 -1.63 18.28 7.43
CA VAL A 236 -3.04 18.01 7.09
C VAL A 236 -3.28 16.51 6.88
N LEU A 237 -2.35 15.82 6.20
CA LEU A 237 -2.39 14.38 6.03
C LEU A 237 -2.30 13.64 7.37
N SER A 238 -1.48 14.12 8.32
CA SER A 238 -1.42 13.55 9.67
C SER A 238 -2.77 13.62 10.39
N LEU A 239 -3.50 14.72 10.24
CA LEU A 239 -4.85 14.83 10.79
C LEU A 239 -5.82 13.87 10.11
N PHE A 240 -5.76 13.74 8.78
CA PHE A 240 -6.58 12.77 8.05
C PHE A 240 -6.28 11.34 8.49
N THR A 241 -4.99 10.96 8.60
CA THR A 241 -4.59 9.62 8.99
C THR A 241 -5.01 9.25 10.42
N LEU A 242 -5.12 10.22 11.34
CA LEU A 242 -5.68 10.00 12.67
C LEU A 242 -7.18 9.63 12.64
N GLY A 243 -7.92 10.04 11.61
CA GLY A 243 -9.30 9.60 11.36
C GLY A 243 -9.39 8.32 10.55
N ASN A 244 -8.29 7.91 9.88
CA ASN A 244 -8.25 6.78 8.96
C ASN A 244 -7.79 5.50 9.68
N SER A 245 -8.73 4.85 10.36
CA SER A 245 -8.50 3.56 11.02
C SER A 245 -8.39 2.41 10.01
N THR A 246 -7.93 1.24 10.47
CA THR A 246 -7.87 0.03 9.62
C THR A 246 -9.23 -0.36 9.04
N ASP A 247 -9.26 -0.83 7.81
CA ASP A 247 -10.45 -1.37 7.11
C ASP A 247 -11.12 -2.53 7.89
N ALA A 248 -10.38 -3.14 8.82
CA ALA A 248 -10.85 -4.22 9.67
C ALA A 248 -12.08 -3.84 10.52
N PHE A 249 -12.24 -2.57 10.88
CA PHE A 249 -13.41 -2.11 11.63
C PHE A 249 -14.68 -2.01 10.76
N LEU A 250 -14.54 -1.67 9.48
CA LEU A 250 -15.66 -1.72 8.53
C LEU A 250 -16.13 -3.17 8.37
N LEU A 251 -15.18 -4.10 8.21
CA LEU A 251 -15.47 -5.54 8.12
C LEU A 251 -16.09 -6.08 9.42
N LEU A 252 -15.62 -5.62 10.58
CA LEU A 252 -16.20 -6.02 11.87
C LEU A 252 -17.67 -5.60 11.96
N LYS A 253 -18.02 -4.33 11.67
CA LYS A 253 -19.40 -3.86 11.67
C LYS A 253 -20.27 -4.61 10.64
N LEU A 254 -19.74 -4.83 9.42
CA LEU A 254 -20.45 -5.63 8.42
C LEU A 254 -20.75 -7.04 8.92
N THR A 255 -19.78 -7.69 9.56
CA THR A 255 -19.94 -9.04 10.09
C THR A 255 -20.95 -9.09 11.23
N ASP A 256 -20.91 -8.10 12.14
CA ASP A 256 -21.83 -8.02 13.27
C ASP A 256 -23.28 -7.86 12.80
N VAL A 257 -23.53 -7.05 11.76
CA VAL A 257 -24.88 -6.83 11.22
C VAL A 257 -25.32 -7.98 10.31
N ALA A 258 -24.39 -8.58 9.52
CA ALA A 258 -24.71 -9.69 8.64
C ALA A 258 -25.05 -11.00 9.42
N GLY A 259 -24.54 -11.13 10.65
CA GLY A 259 -24.68 -12.35 11.46
C GLY A 259 -23.99 -13.59 10.85
N SER A 260 -23.24 -13.42 9.76
CA SER A 260 -22.55 -14.49 9.02
C SER A 260 -21.31 -13.97 8.34
N THR A 261 -20.24 -14.78 8.33
CA THR A 261 -18.98 -14.45 7.67
C THR A 261 -18.87 -14.99 6.26
N ARG A 262 -19.80 -15.86 5.83
CA ARG A 262 -19.74 -16.57 4.54
C ARG A 262 -19.52 -15.63 3.35
N TRP A 263 -20.16 -14.47 3.35
CA TRP A 263 -20.15 -13.51 2.25
C TRP A 263 -19.13 -12.38 2.42
N ILE A 264 -18.55 -12.24 3.61
CA ILE A 264 -17.61 -11.15 3.91
C ILE A 264 -16.40 -11.14 2.97
N PRO A 265 -15.74 -12.27 2.66
CA PRO A 265 -14.64 -12.25 1.71
C PRO A 265 -15.09 -11.88 0.28
N MET A 266 -16.29 -12.28 -0.15
CA MET A 266 -16.82 -11.87 -1.46
C MET A 266 -17.08 -10.36 -1.53
N MET A 267 -17.58 -9.74 -0.46
CA MET A 267 -17.75 -8.30 -0.37
C MET A 267 -16.39 -7.58 -0.44
N TRP A 268 -15.36 -8.15 0.17
CA TRP A 268 -13.99 -7.66 0.09
C TRP A 268 -13.45 -7.75 -1.34
N SER A 269 -13.68 -8.86 -2.06
CA SER A 269 -13.35 -8.98 -3.48
C SER A 269 -14.04 -7.90 -4.32
N ALA A 270 -15.33 -7.68 -4.10
CA ALA A 270 -16.09 -6.64 -4.80
C ALA A 270 -15.51 -5.24 -4.55
N LEU A 271 -15.13 -4.93 -3.30
CA LEU A 271 -14.46 -3.68 -2.97
C LEU A 271 -13.14 -3.52 -3.75
N HIS A 272 -12.34 -4.59 -3.89
CA HIS A 272 -11.09 -4.54 -4.65
C HIS A 272 -11.31 -4.32 -6.15
N VAL A 273 -12.39 -4.84 -6.72
CA VAL A 273 -12.79 -4.53 -8.10
C VAL A 273 -13.11 -3.04 -8.24
N VAL A 274 -13.88 -2.47 -7.31
CA VAL A 274 -14.16 -1.02 -7.31
C VAL A 274 -12.89 -0.20 -7.15
N LYS A 275 -12.02 -0.54 -6.18
CA LYS A 275 -10.72 0.12 -5.98
C LYS A 275 -9.89 0.13 -7.27
N ALA A 276 -9.74 -1.01 -7.93
CA ALA A 276 -8.96 -1.15 -9.16
C ALA A 276 -9.52 -0.30 -10.30
N THR A 277 -10.83 -0.36 -10.51
CA THR A 277 -11.52 0.39 -11.59
C THR A 277 -11.43 1.90 -11.38
N VAL A 278 -11.74 2.36 -10.16
CA VAL A 278 -11.75 3.79 -9.84
C VAL A 278 -10.34 4.38 -9.81
N SER A 279 -9.31 3.61 -9.46
CA SER A 279 -7.91 4.09 -9.47
C SER A 279 -7.44 4.54 -10.86
N VAL A 280 -7.91 3.87 -11.93
CA VAL A 280 -7.60 4.27 -13.32
C VAL A 280 -8.24 5.62 -13.65
N VAL A 281 -9.49 5.81 -13.23
CA VAL A 281 -10.23 7.07 -13.43
C VAL A 281 -9.63 8.20 -12.59
N GLY A 282 -9.37 7.94 -11.30
CA GLY A 282 -8.83 8.91 -10.35
C GLY A 282 -7.48 9.47 -10.78
N GLY A 283 -6.58 8.61 -11.29
CA GLY A 283 -5.30 9.05 -11.83
C GLY A 283 -5.46 10.04 -12.98
N SER A 284 -6.30 9.72 -13.96
CA SER A 284 -6.56 10.60 -15.11
C SER A 284 -7.28 11.91 -14.73
N TRP A 285 -8.17 11.86 -13.75
CA TRP A 285 -8.84 13.08 -13.23
C TRP A 285 -7.86 13.97 -12.49
N SER A 286 -6.93 13.40 -11.73
CA SER A 286 -5.93 14.19 -10.98
C SER A 286 -5.01 15.00 -11.90
N ASP A 287 -4.77 14.51 -13.12
CA ASP A 287 -4.01 15.24 -14.13
C ASP A 287 -4.80 16.40 -14.76
N ARG A 288 -6.15 16.30 -14.80
CA ARG A 288 -7.03 17.30 -15.43
C ARG A 288 -7.50 18.39 -14.46
N ILE A 289 -8.03 18.01 -13.30
CA ILE A 289 -8.63 18.95 -12.32
C ILE A 289 -7.70 19.30 -11.16
N GLY A 290 -6.51 18.69 -11.14
CA GLY A 290 -5.46 18.95 -10.16
C GLY A 290 -5.48 18.00 -8.96
N ARG A 291 -4.29 17.71 -8.42
CA ARG A 291 -4.07 16.74 -7.34
C ARG A 291 -4.93 17.05 -6.11
N ARG A 292 -4.90 18.31 -5.65
CA ARG A 292 -5.65 18.74 -4.45
C ARG A 292 -7.14 18.50 -4.54
N ALA A 293 -7.76 18.80 -5.68
CA ALA A 293 -9.20 18.64 -5.86
C ALA A 293 -9.60 17.15 -5.78
N VAL A 294 -8.84 16.26 -6.43
CA VAL A 294 -9.12 14.82 -6.41
C VAL A 294 -8.92 14.22 -5.02
N ILE A 295 -7.86 14.64 -4.28
CA ILE A 295 -7.66 14.24 -2.88
C ILE A 295 -8.83 14.69 -2.01
N ALA A 296 -9.27 15.96 -2.15
CA ALA A 296 -10.40 16.50 -1.38
C ALA A 296 -11.69 15.71 -1.66
N ILE A 297 -11.98 15.36 -2.93
CA ILE A 297 -13.12 14.52 -3.29
C ILE A 297 -12.99 13.14 -2.63
N GLY A 298 -11.82 12.52 -2.69
CA GLY A 298 -11.56 11.23 -2.05
C GLY A 298 -11.80 11.26 -0.55
N TRP A 299 -11.29 12.28 0.14
CA TRP A 299 -11.47 12.45 1.58
C TRP A 299 -12.91 12.79 1.98
N LEU A 300 -13.65 13.52 1.14
CA LEU A 300 -15.10 13.73 1.34
C LEU A 300 -15.89 12.43 1.19
N VAL A 301 -15.54 11.61 0.19
CA VAL A 301 -16.14 10.27 0.06
C VAL A 301 -15.84 9.42 1.29
N TYR A 302 -14.60 9.43 1.78
CA TYR A 302 -14.23 8.75 3.02
C TYR A 302 -15.09 9.21 4.21
N ALA A 303 -15.20 10.52 4.41
CA ALA A 303 -16.00 11.10 5.49
C ALA A 303 -17.48 10.68 5.38
N ALA A 304 -18.06 10.75 4.17
CA ALA A 304 -19.44 10.32 3.93
C ALA A 304 -19.65 8.84 4.25
N VAL A 305 -18.70 7.97 3.87
CA VAL A 305 -18.74 6.53 4.20
C VAL A 305 -18.71 6.31 5.70
N TYR A 306 -17.82 6.99 6.41
CA TYR A 306 -17.70 6.83 7.87
C TYR A 306 -18.96 7.34 8.61
N VAL A 307 -19.53 8.47 8.17
CA VAL A 307 -20.84 8.94 8.67
C VAL A 307 -21.95 7.94 8.31
N GLY A 308 -21.95 7.40 7.08
CA GLY A 308 -22.87 6.36 6.64
C GLY A 308 -22.78 5.11 7.52
N PHE A 309 -21.58 4.64 7.85
CA PHE A 309 -21.36 3.53 8.78
C PHE A 309 -21.79 3.85 10.22
N ALA A 310 -21.62 5.12 10.66
CA ALA A 310 -22.08 5.54 11.99
C ALA A 310 -23.61 5.49 12.13
N LEU A 311 -24.33 5.84 11.06
CA LEU A 311 -25.79 6.03 11.07
C LEU A 311 -26.57 4.82 10.55
N SER A 312 -25.92 3.83 9.93
CA SER A 312 -26.60 2.68 9.30
C SER A 312 -26.47 1.42 10.15
N ASP A 313 -27.61 0.72 10.33
CA ASP A 313 -27.69 -0.58 11.00
C ASP A 313 -28.30 -1.67 10.09
N SER A 314 -28.56 -1.38 8.82
CA SER A 314 -29.04 -2.35 7.85
C SER A 314 -27.91 -2.83 6.94
N LEU A 315 -27.89 -4.15 6.66
CA LEU A 315 -26.86 -4.76 5.81
C LEU A 315 -26.81 -4.14 4.39
N PRO A 316 -27.93 -3.89 3.70
CA PRO A 316 -27.89 -3.27 2.36
C PRO A 316 -27.26 -1.86 2.36
N ALA A 317 -27.57 -1.04 3.38
CA ALA A 317 -26.97 0.29 3.51
C ALA A 317 -25.46 0.21 3.78
N LEU A 318 -25.04 -0.64 4.71
CA LEU A 318 -23.61 -0.84 5.00
C LEU A 318 -22.83 -1.38 3.79
N LEU A 319 -23.42 -2.30 3.01
CA LEU A 319 -22.82 -2.80 1.77
C LEU A 319 -22.66 -1.69 0.73
N THR A 320 -23.67 -0.84 0.59
CA THR A 320 -23.59 0.31 -0.33
C THR A 320 -22.45 1.22 0.08
N TRP A 321 -22.37 1.63 1.35
CA TRP A 321 -21.28 2.44 1.85
C TRP A 321 -19.93 1.77 1.72
N PHE A 322 -19.85 0.45 1.94
CA PHE A 322 -18.62 -0.32 1.80
C PHE A 322 -18.10 -0.34 0.35
N LEU A 323 -18.97 -0.45 -0.65
CA LEU A 323 -18.57 -0.34 -2.05
C LEU A 323 -18.19 1.09 -2.43
N VAL A 324 -18.91 2.10 -1.92
CA VAL A 324 -18.57 3.52 -2.09
C VAL A 324 -17.19 3.84 -1.50
N TYR A 325 -16.79 3.14 -0.43
CA TYR A 325 -15.46 3.28 0.14
C TYR A 325 -14.32 3.01 -0.87
N GLY A 326 -14.56 2.16 -1.87
CA GLY A 326 -13.59 1.91 -2.95
C GLY A 326 -13.23 3.16 -3.75
N PHE A 327 -14.13 4.15 -3.86
CA PHE A 327 -13.86 5.42 -4.55
C PHE A 327 -12.82 6.27 -3.81
N TYR A 328 -12.85 6.27 -2.47
CA TYR A 328 -11.81 6.92 -1.68
C TYR A 328 -10.42 6.45 -2.09
N PHE A 329 -10.18 5.14 -2.13
CA PHE A 329 -8.87 4.60 -2.53
C PHE A 329 -8.49 5.00 -3.94
N GLY A 330 -9.45 4.92 -4.88
CA GLY A 330 -9.20 5.26 -6.27
C GLY A 330 -8.82 6.73 -6.48
N PHE A 331 -9.39 7.63 -5.69
CA PHE A 331 -9.10 9.07 -5.79
C PHE A 331 -7.90 9.48 -4.94
N ALA A 332 -7.74 8.96 -3.73
CA ALA A 332 -6.75 9.45 -2.77
C ALA A 332 -5.38 8.80 -2.94
N GLU A 333 -5.27 7.46 -2.92
CA GLU A 333 -3.99 6.76 -2.73
C GLU A 333 -2.93 7.13 -3.78
N GLY A 334 -3.26 7.05 -5.06
CA GLY A 334 -2.34 7.39 -6.14
C GLY A 334 -2.05 8.88 -6.23
N THR A 335 -3.08 9.69 -5.98
CA THR A 335 -3.02 11.16 -6.11
C THR A 335 -2.22 11.80 -4.98
N GLU A 336 -2.31 11.28 -3.75
CA GLU A 336 -1.47 11.71 -2.61
C GLU A 336 0.01 11.48 -2.91
N LYS A 337 0.37 10.28 -3.40
CA LYS A 337 1.76 9.99 -3.80
C LYS A 337 2.24 10.89 -4.93
N ALA A 338 1.37 11.20 -5.90
CA ALA A 338 1.68 12.14 -6.97
C ALA A 338 1.91 13.56 -6.42
N LEU A 339 1.08 14.03 -5.48
CA LEU A 339 1.26 15.33 -4.84
C LEU A 339 2.57 15.41 -4.04
N VAL A 340 2.95 14.34 -3.32
CA VAL A 340 4.25 14.23 -2.64
C VAL A 340 5.40 14.38 -3.63
N ALA A 341 5.31 13.70 -4.79
CA ALA A 341 6.33 13.78 -5.83
C ALA A 341 6.43 15.19 -6.45
N ASP A 342 5.29 15.88 -6.59
CA ASP A 342 5.21 17.23 -7.16
C ASP A 342 5.75 18.30 -6.18
N LEU A 343 5.52 18.12 -4.86
CA LEU A 343 5.96 19.06 -3.83
C LEU A 343 7.41 18.85 -3.40
N ALA A 344 7.99 17.67 -3.60
CA ALA A 344 9.33 17.32 -3.16
C ALA A 344 10.38 17.65 -4.23
N PRO A 345 11.52 18.33 -3.86
CA PRO A 345 12.66 18.49 -4.74
C PRO A 345 13.18 17.14 -5.23
N ALA A 346 13.64 17.07 -6.48
CA ALA A 346 14.08 15.82 -7.12
C ALA A 346 15.13 15.07 -6.28
N GLU A 347 16.06 15.81 -5.68
CA GLU A 347 17.17 15.30 -4.86
C GLU A 347 16.70 14.73 -3.50
N ARG A 348 15.48 15.09 -3.05
CA ARG A 348 14.92 14.70 -1.74
C ARG A 348 13.63 13.90 -1.82
N ARG A 349 13.24 13.47 -3.01
CA ARG A 349 11.99 12.68 -3.18
C ARG A 349 11.97 11.42 -2.33
N GLY A 350 13.10 10.70 -2.24
CA GLY A 350 13.18 9.52 -1.38
C GLY A 350 12.89 9.83 0.09
N PHE A 351 13.46 10.91 0.62
CA PHE A 351 13.23 11.37 1.99
C PHE A 351 11.76 11.82 2.19
N ALA A 352 11.19 12.54 1.23
CA ALA A 352 9.79 12.98 1.27
C ALA A 352 8.82 11.79 1.28
N PHE A 353 9.04 10.76 0.46
CA PHE A 353 8.28 9.52 0.51
C PHE A 353 8.49 8.76 1.82
N GLY A 354 9.68 8.81 2.41
CA GLY A 354 9.95 8.28 3.75
C GLY A 354 9.05 8.92 4.81
N ILE A 355 8.95 10.26 4.83
CA ILE A 355 8.06 10.99 5.74
C ILE A 355 6.60 10.64 5.46
N TYR A 356 6.18 10.62 4.20
CA TYR A 356 4.81 10.24 3.81
C TYR A 356 4.45 8.84 4.35
N ASN A 357 5.31 7.84 4.13
CA ASN A 357 5.07 6.49 4.63
C ASN A 357 5.07 6.41 6.16
N ALA A 358 5.92 7.19 6.84
CA ALA A 358 5.93 7.28 8.30
C ALA A 358 4.63 7.88 8.84
N VAL A 359 4.13 8.97 8.23
CA VAL A 359 2.84 9.58 8.59
C VAL A 359 1.70 8.58 8.39
N GLN A 360 1.65 7.88 7.26
CA GLN A 360 0.63 6.87 6.99
C GLN A 360 0.68 5.72 8.01
N GLY A 361 1.87 5.14 8.24
CA GLY A 361 2.00 3.98 9.13
C GLY A 361 1.78 4.31 10.61
N LEU A 362 2.39 5.37 11.11
CA LEU A 362 2.22 5.78 12.50
C LEU A 362 0.82 6.35 12.75
N GLY A 363 0.28 7.08 11.78
CA GLY A 363 -1.09 7.58 11.81
C GLY A 363 -2.11 6.46 11.85
N ALA A 364 -1.94 5.42 11.01
CA ALA A 364 -2.81 4.24 11.01
C ALA A 364 -2.78 3.47 12.33
N LEU A 365 -1.61 3.35 12.99
CA LEU A 365 -1.53 2.76 14.33
C LEU A 365 -2.31 3.59 15.35
N ALA A 366 -2.02 4.89 15.43
CA ALA A 366 -2.70 5.78 16.38
C ALA A 366 -4.22 5.79 16.16
N ALA A 367 -4.64 5.94 14.90
CA ALA A 367 -6.05 5.91 14.50
C ALA A 367 -6.73 4.60 14.92
N SER A 368 -6.10 3.45 14.62
CA SER A 368 -6.70 2.14 14.90
C SER A 368 -6.82 1.86 16.39
N VAL A 369 -5.84 2.29 17.19
CA VAL A 369 -5.89 2.16 18.66
C VAL A 369 -6.98 3.07 19.24
N VAL A 370 -7.03 4.35 18.83
CA VAL A 370 -8.05 5.31 19.29
C VAL A 370 -9.45 4.84 18.87
N PHE A 371 -9.61 4.41 17.62
CA PHE A 371 -10.88 3.92 17.09
C PHE A 371 -11.36 2.69 17.88
N GLY A 372 -10.48 1.71 18.11
CA GLY A 372 -10.79 0.51 18.87
C GLY A 372 -11.12 0.81 20.34
N LEU A 373 -10.45 1.80 20.95
CA LEU A 373 -10.74 2.26 22.30
C LEU A 373 -12.14 2.90 22.39
N ILE A 374 -12.48 3.80 21.47
CA ILE A 374 -13.80 4.45 21.41
C ILE A 374 -14.90 3.43 21.13
N TRP A 375 -14.65 2.50 20.20
CA TRP A 375 -15.59 1.41 19.93
C TRP A 375 -15.89 0.59 21.18
N LYS A 376 -14.84 0.21 21.93
CA LYS A 376 -14.97 -0.57 23.17
C LYS A 376 -15.66 0.21 24.29
N SER A 377 -15.34 1.51 24.45
CA SER A 377 -15.75 2.32 25.62
C SER A 377 -17.08 3.02 25.42
N TYR A 378 -17.46 3.30 24.18
CA TYR A 378 -18.69 4.02 23.85
C TYR A 378 -19.55 3.24 22.84
N SER A 379 -19.21 3.31 21.54
CA SER A 379 -19.94 2.61 20.48
C SER A 379 -19.17 2.62 19.15
N ALA A 380 -19.56 1.72 18.23
CA ALA A 380 -19.11 1.75 16.85
C ALA A 380 -19.46 3.08 16.17
N ALA A 381 -20.70 3.58 16.38
CA ALA A 381 -21.15 4.84 15.80
C ALA A 381 -20.29 6.03 16.23
N ALA A 382 -19.90 6.12 17.51
CA ALA A 382 -19.01 7.17 18.01
C ALA A 382 -17.62 7.09 17.36
N ALA A 383 -17.07 5.88 17.19
CA ALA A 383 -15.78 5.67 16.55
C ALA A 383 -15.79 6.10 15.06
N PHE A 384 -16.80 5.66 14.31
CA PHE A 384 -16.97 6.08 12.91
C PHE A 384 -17.26 7.58 12.80
N GLY A 385 -18.08 8.15 13.69
CA GLY A 385 -18.37 9.59 13.73
C GLY A 385 -17.11 10.44 13.92
N LEU A 386 -16.22 10.05 14.85
CA LEU A 386 -14.93 10.73 15.04
C LEU A 386 -14.06 10.65 13.76
N GLY A 387 -13.94 9.47 13.16
CA GLY A 387 -13.16 9.30 11.93
C GLY A 387 -13.69 10.19 10.79
N GLY A 388 -15.02 10.23 10.60
CA GLY A 388 -15.67 11.12 9.64
C GLY A 388 -15.42 12.60 9.91
N ALA A 389 -15.52 13.03 11.18
CA ALA A 389 -15.27 14.42 11.58
C ALA A 389 -13.82 14.85 11.32
N LEU A 390 -12.84 13.99 11.66
CA LEU A 390 -11.42 14.26 11.39
C LEU A 390 -11.14 14.34 9.89
N ALA A 391 -11.75 13.48 9.07
CA ALA A 391 -11.61 13.52 7.62
C ALA A 391 -12.21 14.81 7.03
N LEU A 392 -13.37 15.27 7.50
CA LEU A 392 -13.96 16.55 7.10
C LEU A 392 -13.06 17.74 7.47
N ALA A 393 -12.56 17.75 8.72
CA ALA A 393 -11.64 18.79 9.18
C ALA A 393 -10.34 18.82 8.33
N ALA A 394 -9.75 17.65 8.08
CA ALA A 394 -8.56 17.54 7.22
C ALA A 394 -8.85 18.01 5.80
N THR A 395 -10.02 17.68 5.24
CA THR A 395 -10.42 18.15 3.89
C THR A 395 -10.54 19.67 3.83
N ALA A 396 -11.16 20.30 4.84
CA ALA A 396 -11.26 21.74 4.93
C ALA A 396 -9.87 22.40 5.01
N LEU A 397 -8.98 21.86 5.86
CA LEU A 397 -7.60 22.35 5.99
C LEU A 397 -6.78 22.13 4.71
N LEU A 398 -6.98 21.00 4.00
CA LEU A 398 -6.37 20.76 2.68
C LEU A 398 -6.74 21.88 1.70
N CYS A 399 -8.01 22.25 1.66
CA CYS A 399 -8.51 23.30 0.77
C CYS A 399 -8.00 24.71 1.12
N VAL A 400 -7.70 24.96 2.39
CA VAL A 400 -7.23 26.29 2.85
C VAL A 400 -5.71 26.40 2.74
N PHE A 401 -4.96 25.43 3.25
CA PHE A 401 -3.52 25.56 3.47
C PHE A 401 -2.64 24.95 2.38
N VAL A 402 -3.13 23.96 1.64
CA VAL A 402 -2.35 23.34 0.56
C VAL A 402 -2.70 24.01 -0.77
N ARG A 403 -1.84 24.91 -1.24
CA ARG A 403 -2.05 25.59 -2.52
C ARG A 403 -1.86 24.62 -3.69
N PRO A 404 -2.64 24.76 -4.80
CA PRO A 404 -2.39 23.97 -6.01
C PRO A 404 -0.96 24.28 -6.48
N ALA A 405 -0.17 23.25 -6.76
CA ALA A 405 1.09 23.42 -7.46
C ALA A 405 0.77 24.18 -8.77
N ARG A 406 1.38 25.35 -8.96
CA ARG A 406 1.26 26.05 -10.24
C ARG A 406 1.89 25.12 -11.26
N LEU A 407 1.09 24.62 -12.21
CA LEU A 407 1.61 24.05 -13.44
C LEU A 407 2.53 25.14 -14.02
N GLN A 408 3.85 24.96 -13.95
CA GLN A 408 4.77 25.67 -14.80
C GLN A 408 4.44 25.19 -16.21
N LEU A 409 3.48 25.88 -16.85
CA LEU A 409 3.38 25.86 -18.28
C LEU A 409 4.82 26.19 -18.75
N ARG A 410 5.49 25.21 -19.33
CA ARG A 410 6.67 25.44 -20.13
C ARG A 410 6.19 26.46 -21.19
N ASP A 411 6.54 27.72 -20.97
CA ASP A 411 6.50 28.69 -22.02
C ASP A 411 7.43 28.19 -23.13
N GLY A 412 6.87 27.35 -23.98
CA GLY A 412 7.39 27.07 -25.30
C GLY A 412 7.00 28.26 -26.15
N THR A 413 7.79 29.29 -26.13
CA THR A 413 7.84 30.24 -27.25
C THR A 413 8.37 29.52 -28.48
N PRO A 414 7.80 29.80 -29.66
CA PRO A 414 7.97 29.09 -30.92
C PRO A 414 9.41 29.13 -31.44
#